data_b9286875e623e1ad555c74efb95b7ef2
#
_entry.id   b9286875e623e1ad555c74efb95b7ef2
#
_cell.length_a   1.000
_cell.length_b   1.000
_cell.length_c   1.000
_cell.angle_alpha   90.00
_cell.angle_beta   90.00
_cell.angle_gamma   90.00
#
_symmetry.space_group_name_H-M   'P 1'
#
loop_
_entity.id
_entity.type
_entity.pdbx_description
1 polymer ?
#
loop_
_entity_poly.entity_id
_entity_poly.type
_entity_poly.pdbx_seq_one_letter_code
_entity_poly.pdbx_strand_id
1 'polypeptide(L)'
;MKGYIPLALAVAAAKAVAQQPPMEHVLVSVPLHKQAAETALPVTLLNGDELRRMASTTIGDTLSGSPGLANASFGPGVGRPVIRGQQGARVMVLQNSTPSADASGLSADHAVSVEPLLAEGIEILRGPSTLLYGGGAIGGVINVLDNRIPDSVPQQTTGGIEYRYVSASDLSGGVFKLDGGAGNWAYHLDGLYRDWDDLEIPGRAINERDVETTDGDIANTGGHTGNLSGGGSYHFDEGFFGLAVSRLENKYGIPPGAHGHHDEEHDEEHEGEEHGEEEAEEVTIDIRQTRYDATLQLEGPIQPLETVRSYLTYTDYGHKEIESSG
;
A
#
# COMPACT_ATOMS: atom_id res chain seq x y z
N MET A 1 -2.28 16.55 -45.30
CA MET A 1 -1.03 17.04 -44.74
C MET A 1 -1.33 17.45 -43.28
N LYS A 2 -1.05 16.58 -42.32
CA LYS A 2 -1.25 16.86 -40.88
C LYS A 2 0.11 17.28 -40.32
N GLY A 3 0.22 18.54 -39.89
CA GLY A 3 1.44 19.10 -39.31
C GLY A 3 1.62 18.63 -37.87
N TYR A 4 2.70 17.95 -37.59
CA TYR A 4 3.16 17.63 -36.24
C TYR A 4 3.92 18.84 -35.69
N ILE A 5 3.44 19.38 -34.58
CA ILE A 5 4.17 20.36 -33.78
C ILE A 5 5.02 19.59 -32.78
N PRO A 6 6.35 19.62 -32.82
CA PRO A 6 7.15 19.02 -31.77
C PRO A 6 7.13 19.92 -30.54
N LEU A 7 6.54 19.43 -29.45
CA LEU A 7 6.65 20.06 -28.14
C LEU A 7 8.04 19.77 -27.57
N ALA A 8 8.95 20.68 -27.74
CA ALA A 8 10.28 20.63 -27.14
C ALA A 8 10.17 21.00 -25.65
N LEU A 9 10.13 20.01 -24.79
CA LEU A 9 10.21 20.16 -23.35
C LEU A 9 11.69 20.43 -22.98
N ALA A 10 12.04 21.67 -22.68
CA ALA A 10 13.36 22.04 -22.18
C ALA A 10 13.47 21.62 -20.70
N VAL A 11 14.13 20.49 -20.45
CA VAL A 11 14.51 20.08 -19.09
C VAL A 11 15.73 20.88 -18.67
N ALA A 12 15.52 21.89 -17.86
CA ALA A 12 16.59 22.58 -17.15
C ALA A 12 17.08 21.69 -15.99
N ALA A 13 18.16 20.94 -16.19
CA ALA A 13 18.81 20.15 -15.15
C ALA A 13 19.50 21.11 -14.16
N ALA A 14 18.84 21.42 -13.06
CA ALA A 14 19.47 22.02 -11.89
C ALA A 14 20.23 20.92 -11.13
N LYS A 15 21.57 20.90 -11.26
CA LYS A 15 22.45 20.10 -10.42
C LYS A 15 22.53 20.77 -9.04
N ALA A 16 21.68 20.37 -8.12
CA ALA A 16 21.89 20.54 -6.69
C ALA A 16 22.06 19.14 -6.08
N VAL A 17 23.28 18.61 -6.12
CA VAL A 17 23.67 17.49 -5.27
C VAL A 17 23.93 18.07 -3.89
N ALA A 18 22.89 18.31 -3.11
CA ALA A 18 23.00 18.43 -1.68
C ALA A 18 23.17 17.00 -1.15
N GLN A 19 24.39 16.66 -0.70
CA GLN A 19 24.62 15.47 0.11
C GLN A 19 23.83 15.66 1.41
N GLN A 20 22.63 15.10 1.49
CA GLN A 20 21.88 15.04 2.74
C GLN A 20 22.71 14.18 3.71
N PRO A 21 22.92 14.62 4.96
CA PRO A 21 23.47 13.75 5.97
C PRO A 21 22.57 12.51 6.07
N PRO A 22 23.14 11.33 6.39
CA PRO A 22 22.31 10.15 6.58
C PRO A 22 21.25 10.47 7.63
N MET A 23 19.99 10.46 7.21
CA MET A 23 18.87 10.62 8.14
C MET A 23 18.94 9.47 9.13
N GLU A 24 19.15 9.78 10.41
CA GLU A 24 19.00 8.80 11.48
C GLU A 24 17.53 8.37 11.52
N HIS A 25 17.26 7.16 11.06
CA HIS A 25 15.92 6.63 11.04
C HIS A 25 15.55 6.11 12.42
N VAL A 26 14.62 6.81 13.05
CA VAL A 26 13.99 6.38 14.31
C VAL A 26 12.85 5.43 13.96
N LEU A 27 12.82 4.26 14.61
CA LEU A 27 11.72 3.31 14.44
C LEU A 27 10.47 3.84 15.15
N VAL A 28 9.42 4.11 14.40
CA VAL A 28 8.18 4.70 14.92
C VAL A 28 7.35 3.66 15.67
N SER A 29 7.36 2.39 15.19
CA SER A 29 6.60 1.30 15.79
C SER A 29 7.20 0.68 17.04
N VAL A 30 8.41 1.08 17.44
CA VAL A 30 9.08 0.51 18.61
C VAL A 30 8.91 1.46 19.80
N PRO A 31 8.58 0.95 21.02
CA PRO A 31 8.56 1.77 22.22
C PRO A 31 9.89 2.49 22.40
N LEU A 32 9.83 3.77 22.76
CA LEU A 32 10.98 4.66 22.97
C LEU A 32 11.64 5.17 21.68
N HIS A 33 11.03 5.02 20.50
CA HIS A 33 11.54 5.53 19.22
C HIS A 33 13.05 5.38 19.05
N LYS A 34 13.56 4.16 19.32
CA LYS A 34 14.98 3.85 19.24
C LYS A 34 15.45 3.83 17.80
N GLN A 35 16.69 4.22 17.59
CA GLN A 35 17.35 4.00 16.30
C GLN A 35 17.37 2.50 15.97
N ALA A 36 17.24 2.16 14.70
CA ALA A 36 17.25 0.76 14.24
C ALA A 36 18.50 0.01 14.73
N ALA A 37 19.65 0.69 14.81
CA ALA A 37 20.91 0.14 15.30
C ALA A 37 20.94 -0.11 16.82
N GLU A 38 20.06 0.52 17.59
CA GLU A 38 20.02 0.43 19.06
C GLU A 38 19.01 -0.60 19.57
N THR A 39 18.14 -1.11 18.69
CA THR A 39 17.15 -2.08 19.09
C THR A 39 17.62 -3.52 18.85
N ALA A 40 17.50 -4.36 19.89
CA ALA A 40 17.69 -5.81 19.76
C ALA A 40 16.46 -6.53 19.20
N LEU A 41 15.37 -5.80 18.88
CA LEU A 41 14.15 -6.36 18.35
C LEU A 41 14.34 -6.70 16.85
N PRO A 42 13.73 -7.78 16.34
CA PRO A 42 13.83 -8.18 14.94
C PRO A 42 12.95 -7.28 14.05
N VAL A 43 13.39 -6.04 13.86
CA VAL A 43 12.75 -5.04 13.02
C VAL A 43 13.58 -4.87 11.74
N THR A 44 12.91 -4.87 10.60
CA THR A 44 13.50 -4.50 9.30
C THR A 44 12.89 -3.17 8.89
N LEU A 45 13.73 -2.22 8.50
CA LEU A 45 13.31 -0.93 7.96
C LEU A 45 13.70 -0.85 6.49
N LEU A 46 12.74 -0.63 5.62
CA LEU A 46 12.93 -0.29 4.21
C LEU A 46 12.66 1.20 4.03
N ASN A 47 13.60 1.93 3.46
CA ASN A 47 13.45 3.37 3.23
C ASN A 47 14.34 3.86 2.08
N GLY A 48 14.22 5.14 1.74
CA GLY A 48 15.07 5.83 0.77
C GLY A 48 15.13 5.10 -0.58
N ASP A 49 16.34 4.98 -1.13
CA ASP A 49 16.55 4.40 -2.47
C ASP A 49 16.25 2.89 -2.53
N GLU A 50 16.36 2.16 -1.42
CA GLU A 50 16.01 0.75 -1.36
C GLU A 50 14.49 0.57 -1.50
N LEU A 51 13.71 1.25 -0.68
CA LEU A 51 12.25 1.24 -0.77
C LEU A 51 11.79 1.68 -2.17
N ARG A 52 12.36 2.77 -2.69
CA ARG A 52 11.99 3.30 -4.02
C ARG A 52 12.20 2.29 -5.14
N ARG A 53 13.28 1.48 -5.07
CA ARG A 53 13.53 0.41 -6.06
C ARG A 53 12.60 -0.79 -5.90
N MET A 54 12.18 -1.09 -4.66
CA MET A 54 11.31 -2.24 -4.36
C MET A 54 9.84 -1.91 -4.49
N ALA A 55 9.46 -0.62 -4.35
CA ALA A 55 8.07 -0.19 -4.37
C ALA A 55 7.35 -0.62 -5.65
N SER A 56 6.30 -1.41 -5.48
CA SER A 56 5.43 -1.97 -6.50
C SER A 56 3.99 -1.47 -6.30
N THR A 57 3.06 -2.02 -7.06
CA THR A 57 1.65 -1.64 -7.02
C THR A 57 0.94 -2.06 -5.73
N THR A 58 1.44 -3.09 -5.06
CA THR A 58 0.85 -3.60 -3.81
C THR A 58 1.90 -3.75 -2.72
N ILE A 59 1.46 -3.73 -1.46
CA ILE A 59 2.38 -3.89 -0.31
C ILE A 59 2.98 -5.29 -0.26
N GLY A 60 2.22 -6.34 -0.62
CA GLY A 60 2.72 -7.71 -0.68
C GLY A 60 3.84 -7.85 -1.71
N ASP A 61 3.65 -7.28 -2.88
CA ASP A 61 4.62 -7.32 -3.97
C ASP A 61 5.89 -6.53 -3.63
N THR A 62 5.71 -5.33 -3.08
CA THR A 62 6.82 -4.49 -2.60
C THR A 62 7.72 -5.23 -1.63
N LEU A 63 7.16 -6.08 -0.76
CA LEU A 63 7.90 -6.76 0.29
C LEU A 63 8.41 -8.15 -0.10
N SER A 64 7.90 -8.74 -1.19
CA SER A 64 8.17 -10.14 -1.59
C SER A 64 9.66 -10.45 -1.84
N GLY A 65 10.45 -9.44 -2.20
CA GLY A 65 11.91 -9.57 -2.37
C GLY A 65 12.72 -9.63 -1.06
N SER A 66 12.08 -9.41 0.10
CA SER A 66 12.77 -9.39 1.39
C SER A 66 12.78 -10.77 2.06
N PRO A 67 13.87 -11.14 2.78
CA PRO A 67 13.96 -12.46 3.42
C PRO A 67 12.82 -12.74 4.40
N GLY A 68 12.14 -13.89 4.20
CA GLY A 68 11.04 -14.35 5.04
C GLY A 68 9.72 -13.61 4.81
N LEU A 69 9.62 -12.86 3.73
CA LEU A 69 8.40 -12.22 3.22
C LEU A 69 8.02 -12.82 1.88
N ALA A 70 6.73 -12.87 1.59
CA ALA A 70 6.18 -13.30 0.32
C ALA A 70 4.91 -12.49 0.03
N ASN A 71 4.39 -12.65 -1.18
CA ASN A 71 3.14 -12.06 -1.63
C ASN A 71 2.06 -13.14 -1.79
N ALA A 72 0.87 -12.91 -1.26
CA ALA A 72 -0.34 -13.66 -1.59
C ALA A 72 -1.14 -12.78 -2.56
N SER A 73 -1.04 -13.08 -3.86
CA SER A 73 -1.62 -12.30 -4.93
C SER A 73 -2.91 -12.93 -5.46
N PHE A 74 -3.87 -12.08 -5.80
CA PHE A 74 -5.06 -12.37 -6.60
C PHE A 74 -5.09 -11.41 -7.80
N GLY A 75 -4.12 -11.56 -8.69
CA GLY A 75 -3.91 -10.63 -9.82
C GLY A 75 -3.12 -9.37 -9.44
N PRO A 76 -2.90 -8.44 -10.40
CA PRO A 76 -2.09 -7.23 -10.20
C PRO A 76 -2.67 -6.23 -9.19
N GLY A 77 -4.00 -6.24 -8.99
CA GLY A 77 -4.70 -5.36 -8.05
C GLY A 77 -4.60 -5.78 -6.59
N VAL A 78 -4.29 -7.05 -6.31
CA VAL A 78 -4.30 -7.61 -4.95
C VAL A 78 -2.98 -8.29 -4.61
N GLY A 79 -2.27 -7.73 -3.64
CA GLY A 79 -1.05 -8.31 -3.10
C GLY A 79 -1.00 -8.12 -1.59
N ARG A 80 -1.23 -9.23 -0.87
CA ARG A 80 -1.22 -9.22 0.59
C ARG A 80 0.12 -9.74 1.11
N PRO A 81 0.71 -9.09 2.12
CA PRO A 81 1.98 -9.54 2.66
C PRO A 81 1.84 -10.85 3.43
N VAL A 82 2.80 -11.73 3.22
CA VAL A 82 2.97 -12.98 3.95
C VAL A 82 4.26 -12.92 4.74
N ILE A 83 4.20 -13.13 6.06
CA ILE A 83 5.37 -13.15 6.94
C ILE A 83 5.54 -14.57 7.48
N ARG A 84 6.64 -15.25 7.10
CA ARG A 84 6.94 -16.62 7.55
C ARG A 84 5.76 -17.58 7.37
N GLY A 85 5.03 -17.49 6.26
CA GLY A 85 3.85 -18.29 5.96
C GLY A 85 2.54 -17.85 6.65
N GLN A 86 2.54 -16.77 7.44
CA GLN A 86 1.34 -16.20 8.03
C GLN A 86 0.83 -15.04 7.17
N GLN A 87 -0.50 -14.97 6.97
CA GLN A 87 -1.16 -13.95 6.14
C GLN A 87 -2.55 -13.58 6.68
N GLY A 88 -3.22 -12.64 6.02
CA GLY A 88 -4.57 -12.19 6.37
C GLY A 88 -4.63 -11.61 7.77
N ALA A 89 -5.62 -12.00 8.56
CA ALA A 89 -5.82 -11.50 9.93
C ALA A 89 -4.66 -11.77 10.91
N ARG A 90 -3.63 -12.53 10.49
CA ARG A 90 -2.43 -12.80 11.32
C ARG A 90 -1.26 -11.87 11.03
N VAL A 91 -1.34 -11.07 9.98
CA VAL A 91 -0.36 -10.03 9.65
C VAL A 91 -1.06 -8.69 9.69
N MET A 92 -0.70 -7.87 10.66
CA MET A 92 -1.32 -6.56 10.82
C MET A 92 -0.61 -5.54 9.93
N VAL A 93 -1.38 -4.84 9.10
CA VAL A 93 -0.87 -3.69 8.33
C VAL A 93 -1.34 -2.40 8.99
N LEU A 94 -0.38 -1.53 9.24
CA LEU A 94 -0.57 -0.21 9.83
C LEU A 94 -0.18 0.85 8.80
N GLN A 95 -0.78 2.01 8.94
CA GLN A 95 -0.38 3.24 8.28
C GLN A 95 -0.16 4.30 9.35
N ASN A 96 1.07 4.80 9.46
CA ASN A 96 1.49 5.74 10.51
C ASN A 96 1.09 5.26 11.92
N SER A 97 1.40 4.00 12.24
CA SER A 97 1.16 3.35 13.54
C SER A 97 -0.31 3.09 13.90
N THR A 98 -1.25 3.29 12.99
CA THR A 98 -2.67 2.98 13.18
C THR A 98 -3.16 1.98 12.12
N PRO A 99 -4.13 1.10 12.40
CA PRO A 99 -4.59 0.10 11.43
C PRO A 99 -5.03 0.69 10.09
N SER A 100 -4.79 -0.03 8.98
CA SER A 100 -5.23 0.36 7.63
C SER A 100 -6.76 0.45 7.51
N ALA A 101 -7.48 -0.32 8.34
CA ALA A 101 -8.94 -0.34 8.42
C ALA A 101 -9.61 -0.67 7.07
N ASP A 102 -9.23 -1.80 6.49
CA ASP A 102 -9.75 -2.35 5.23
C ASP A 102 -10.24 -3.81 5.39
N ALA A 103 -10.78 -4.38 4.32
CA ALA A 103 -11.30 -5.75 4.31
C ALA A 103 -10.23 -6.82 4.02
N SER A 104 -8.96 -6.46 3.78
CA SER A 104 -7.90 -7.41 3.37
C SER A 104 -7.59 -8.50 4.42
N GLY A 105 -7.93 -8.25 5.68
CA GLY A 105 -7.82 -9.24 6.75
C GLY A 105 -8.95 -10.27 6.76
N LEU A 106 -10.07 -9.99 6.10
CA LEU A 106 -11.28 -10.83 6.08
C LEU A 106 -11.33 -11.73 4.85
N SER A 107 -11.05 -11.20 3.67
CA SER A 107 -11.07 -11.95 2.43
C SER A 107 -9.73 -11.86 1.68
N ALA A 108 -9.43 -12.91 0.91
CA ALA A 108 -8.15 -13.07 0.22
C ALA A 108 -8.01 -12.17 -1.01
N ASP A 109 -9.10 -11.85 -1.63
CA ASP A 109 -9.27 -11.06 -2.86
C ASP A 109 -9.37 -9.55 -2.61
N HIS A 110 -9.40 -9.13 -1.35
CA HIS A 110 -9.44 -7.71 -1.00
C HIS A 110 -8.03 -7.12 -0.85
N ALA A 111 -7.79 -6.03 -1.57
CA ALA A 111 -6.54 -5.28 -1.52
C ALA A 111 -6.34 -4.60 -0.16
N VAL A 112 -5.09 -4.53 0.29
CA VAL A 112 -4.70 -3.70 1.42
C VAL A 112 -4.75 -2.23 1.01
N SER A 113 -5.47 -1.40 1.77
CA SER A 113 -5.70 0.02 1.45
C SER A 113 -4.51 0.92 1.85
N VAL A 114 -3.29 0.52 1.49
CA VAL A 114 -2.08 1.33 1.64
C VAL A 114 -1.36 1.43 0.30
N GLU A 115 -0.74 2.59 0.03
CA GLU A 115 -0.06 2.84 -1.23
C GLU A 115 1.47 2.88 -1.04
N PRO A 116 2.20 1.81 -1.44
CA PRO A 116 3.65 1.73 -1.22
C PRO A 116 4.45 2.79 -1.98
N LEU A 117 3.95 3.27 -3.12
CA LEU A 117 4.62 4.29 -3.93
C LEU A 117 4.62 5.67 -3.24
N LEU A 118 3.72 5.89 -2.29
CA LEU A 118 3.67 7.10 -1.47
C LEU A 118 4.44 6.97 -0.15
N ALA A 119 4.89 5.74 0.20
CA ALA A 119 5.62 5.51 1.44
C ALA A 119 6.99 6.19 1.46
N GLU A 120 7.38 6.70 2.63
CA GLU A 120 8.73 7.18 2.97
C GLU A 120 9.56 6.08 3.65
N GLY A 121 8.85 5.16 4.34
CA GLY A 121 9.46 4.02 5.01
C GLY A 121 8.44 2.91 5.27
N ILE A 122 8.95 1.69 5.40
CA ILE A 122 8.15 0.53 5.82
C ILE A 122 8.91 -0.20 6.91
N GLU A 123 8.32 -0.27 8.09
CA GLU A 123 8.83 -1.01 9.23
C GLU A 123 8.17 -2.39 9.27
N ILE A 124 8.98 -3.43 9.41
CA ILE A 124 8.50 -4.82 9.48
C ILE A 124 8.93 -5.41 10.81
N LEU A 125 7.98 -5.60 11.71
CA LEU A 125 8.19 -6.14 13.04
C LEU A 125 7.85 -7.63 13.06
N ARG A 126 8.72 -8.42 13.69
CA ARG A 126 8.58 -9.87 13.78
C ARG A 126 8.84 -10.36 15.21
N GLY A 127 8.23 -11.49 15.57
CA GLY A 127 8.46 -12.12 16.89
C GLY A 127 7.99 -11.25 18.06
N PRO A 128 8.74 -11.15 19.19
CA PRO A 128 8.25 -10.52 20.41
C PRO A 128 7.83 -9.05 20.28
N SER A 129 8.37 -8.33 19.31
CA SER A 129 8.01 -6.92 19.06
C SER A 129 6.54 -6.74 18.65
N THR A 130 5.90 -7.80 18.15
CA THR A 130 4.49 -7.75 17.72
C THR A 130 3.49 -7.84 18.88
N LEU A 131 3.92 -8.23 20.07
CA LEU A 131 3.06 -8.36 21.25
C LEU A 131 2.36 -7.04 21.64
N LEU A 132 2.96 -5.91 21.30
CA LEU A 132 2.40 -4.57 21.53
C LEU A 132 1.13 -4.31 20.70
N TYR A 133 0.93 -5.09 19.62
CA TYR A 133 -0.17 -4.91 18.67
C TYR A 133 -1.29 -5.94 18.83
N GLY A 134 -1.20 -6.77 19.88
CA GLY A 134 -2.24 -7.75 20.23
C GLY A 134 -2.23 -9.04 19.43
N GLY A 135 -3.28 -9.83 19.60
CA GLY A 135 -3.36 -11.20 19.06
C GLY A 135 -3.44 -11.30 17.53
N GLY A 136 -3.87 -10.26 16.84
CA GLY A 136 -3.91 -10.21 15.35
C GLY A 136 -2.54 -10.07 14.69
N ALA A 137 -1.46 -9.87 15.44
CA ALA A 137 -0.12 -9.66 14.91
C ALA A 137 0.82 -10.87 15.09
N ILE A 138 0.28 -12.09 15.16
CA ILE A 138 1.07 -13.32 15.39
C ILE A 138 2.12 -13.54 14.30
N GLY A 139 1.80 -13.29 13.05
CA GLY A 139 2.72 -13.38 11.91
C GLY A 139 3.73 -12.24 11.89
N GLY A 140 3.27 -11.04 12.19
CA GLY A 140 4.07 -9.82 12.15
C GLY A 140 3.23 -8.57 12.02
N VAL A 141 3.92 -7.42 12.08
CA VAL A 141 3.33 -6.11 11.82
C VAL A 141 4.12 -5.43 10.71
N ILE A 142 3.41 -4.84 9.78
CA ILE A 142 3.97 -3.98 8.73
C ILE A 142 3.41 -2.59 8.95
N ASN A 143 4.27 -1.61 9.21
CA ASN A 143 3.89 -0.23 9.41
C ASN A 143 4.40 0.61 8.23
N VAL A 144 3.48 1.08 7.40
CA VAL A 144 3.79 1.95 6.26
C VAL A 144 3.78 3.39 6.76
N LEU A 145 4.92 4.05 6.61
CA LEU A 145 5.13 5.43 6.99
C LEU A 145 5.07 6.31 5.75
N ASP A 146 4.20 7.26 5.74
CA ASP A 146 4.20 8.38 4.80
C ASP A 146 4.37 9.68 5.59
N ASN A 147 4.71 10.75 4.97
CA ASN A 147 4.98 12.01 5.68
C ASN A 147 3.76 12.94 5.72
N ARG A 148 2.54 12.41 5.63
CA ARG A 148 1.32 13.24 5.53
C ARG A 148 1.11 14.18 6.73
N ILE A 149 1.64 13.84 7.92
CA ILE A 149 1.76 14.74 9.06
C ILE A 149 3.25 14.89 9.35
N PRO A 150 3.91 15.96 8.85
CA PRO A 150 5.34 16.15 9.06
C PRO A 150 5.67 16.29 10.55
N ASP A 151 6.67 15.56 11.02
CA ASP A 151 7.15 15.59 12.40
C ASP A 151 8.23 16.66 12.65
N SER A 152 8.63 17.34 11.59
CA SER A 152 9.62 18.42 11.63
C SER A 152 9.32 19.47 10.56
N VAL A 153 9.78 20.70 10.75
CA VAL A 153 9.61 21.77 9.76
C VAL A 153 10.75 21.71 8.75
N PRO A 154 10.49 21.37 7.48
CA PRO A 154 11.53 21.36 6.46
C PRO A 154 12.15 22.74 6.25
N GLN A 155 13.48 22.80 6.13
CA GLN A 155 14.19 24.06 5.87
C GLN A 155 13.96 24.60 4.47
N GLN A 156 13.60 23.74 3.53
CA GLN A 156 13.33 24.05 2.14
C GLN A 156 12.13 23.25 1.66
N THR A 157 11.38 23.83 0.74
CA THR A 157 10.35 23.05 0.03
C THR A 157 11.03 22.05 -0.89
N THR A 158 10.68 20.77 -0.73
CA THR A 158 11.17 19.65 -1.54
C THR A 158 9.99 18.94 -2.19
N GLY A 159 10.26 18.22 -3.26
CA GLY A 159 9.22 17.45 -3.92
C GLY A 159 9.75 16.67 -5.10
N GLY A 160 8.92 15.82 -5.64
CA GLY A 160 9.27 15.00 -6.79
C GLY A 160 8.06 14.59 -7.60
N ILE A 161 8.33 14.23 -8.84
CA ILE A 161 7.36 13.63 -9.76
C ILE A 161 8.02 12.37 -10.30
N GLU A 162 7.27 11.28 -10.33
CA GLU A 162 7.69 10.00 -10.89
C GLU A 162 6.64 9.51 -11.87
N TYR A 163 7.08 8.94 -12.98
CA TYR A 163 6.22 8.22 -13.93
C TYR A 163 6.72 6.79 -14.06
N ARG A 164 5.78 5.83 -14.04
CA ARG A 164 6.06 4.40 -14.23
C ARG A 164 5.26 3.84 -15.39
N TYR A 165 5.90 2.94 -16.11
CA TYR A 165 5.28 2.13 -17.15
C TYR A 165 5.69 0.67 -17.00
N VAL A 166 4.73 -0.26 -17.07
CA VAL A 166 4.97 -1.72 -17.03
C VAL A 166 4.28 -2.34 -18.23
N SER A 167 5.07 -2.89 -19.15
CA SER A 167 4.58 -3.43 -20.42
C SER A 167 3.74 -4.70 -20.29
N ALA A 168 3.88 -5.44 -19.20
CA ALA A 168 3.13 -6.70 -19.00
C ALA A 168 1.63 -6.49 -18.71
N SER A 169 1.21 -5.27 -18.42
CA SER A 169 -0.20 -4.92 -18.19
C SER A 169 -0.51 -3.52 -18.73
N ASP A 170 0.31 -3.00 -19.63
CA ASP A 170 0.22 -1.62 -20.12
C ASP A 170 0.02 -0.57 -19.01
N LEU A 171 0.47 -0.93 -17.78
CA LEU A 171 0.33 -0.04 -16.64
C LEU A 171 1.04 1.28 -16.91
N SER A 172 0.30 2.36 -16.77
CA SER A 172 0.85 3.71 -16.74
C SER A 172 0.44 4.43 -15.47
N GLY A 173 1.39 5.11 -14.81
CA GLY A 173 1.09 5.78 -13.56
C GLY A 173 2.00 6.94 -13.26
N GLY A 174 1.44 7.93 -12.57
CA GLY A 174 2.15 9.11 -12.09
C GLY A 174 2.03 9.27 -10.59
N VAL A 175 3.12 9.68 -9.95
CA VAL A 175 3.21 10.01 -8.53
C VAL A 175 3.77 11.40 -8.40
N PHE A 176 3.23 12.20 -7.48
CA PHE A 176 3.85 13.43 -7.05
C PHE A 176 3.89 13.54 -5.53
N LYS A 177 4.89 14.23 -5.00
CA LYS A 177 5.04 14.54 -3.58
C LYS A 177 5.57 15.95 -3.43
N LEU A 178 5.13 16.66 -2.38
CA LEU A 178 5.56 18.00 -2.03
C LEU A 178 5.59 18.17 -0.52
N ASP A 179 6.74 18.50 0.02
CA ASP A 179 6.97 18.81 1.43
C ASP A 179 7.49 20.21 1.58
N GLY A 180 7.07 20.93 2.61
CA GLY A 180 7.58 22.25 2.88
C GLY A 180 7.15 22.79 4.23
N GLY A 181 7.69 23.96 4.57
CA GLY A 181 7.36 24.60 5.83
C GLY A 181 7.79 26.06 5.87
N ALA A 182 7.21 26.81 6.81
CA ALA A 182 7.56 28.19 7.08
C ALA A 182 7.25 28.53 8.54
N GLY A 183 8.22 29.12 9.25
CA GLY A 183 8.09 29.39 10.69
C GLY A 183 7.89 28.10 11.46
N ASN A 184 6.75 27.99 12.12
CA ASN A 184 6.36 26.83 12.93
C ASN A 184 5.43 25.85 12.18
N TRP A 185 5.16 26.07 10.91
CA TRP A 185 4.26 25.26 10.12
C TRP A 185 5.02 24.37 9.16
N ALA A 186 4.60 23.10 9.09
CA ALA A 186 5.01 22.18 8.04
C ALA A 186 3.78 21.67 7.28
N TYR A 187 3.96 21.33 6.01
CA TYR A 187 2.90 20.78 5.16
C TYR A 187 3.44 19.68 4.26
N HIS A 188 2.55 18.76 3.94
CA HIS A 188 2.76 17.66 3.00
C HIS A 188 1.59 17.58 2.03
N LEU A 189 1.87 17.28 0.78
CA LEU A 189 0.89 16.97 -0.26
C LEU A 189 1.44 15.88 -1.15
N ASP A 190 0.69 14.83 -1.36
CA ASP A 190 1.03 13.77 -2.31
C ASP A 190 -0.17 13.32 -3.12
N GLY A 191 0.11 12.65 -4.22
CA GLY A 191 -0.92 12.01 -5.01
C GLY A 191 -0.36 11.02 -5.99
N LEU A 192 -1.20 10.07 -6.36
CA LEU A 192 -0.91 9.00 -7.30
C LEU A 192 -2.15 8.76 -8.16
N TYR A 193 -1.92 8.51 -9.42
CA TYR A 193 -2.90 7.87 -10.31
C TYR A 193 -2.18 6.85 -11.16
N ARG A 194 -2.75 5.64 -11.28
CA ARG A 194 -2.32 4.60 -12.20
C ARG A 194 -3.52 3.86 -12.77
N ASP A 195 -3.32 3.37 -13.96
CA ASP A 195 -4.29 2.61 -14.75
C ASP A 195 -3.54 1.45 -15.39
N TRP A 196 -4.16 0.28 -15.52
CA TRP A 196 -3.56 -0.90 -16.11
C TRP A 196 -4.61 -1.80 -16.74
N ASP A 197 -4.22 -2.46 -17.82
CA ASP A 197 -4.99 -3.48 -18.53
C ASP A 197 -4.75 -4.88 -17.96
N ASP A 198 -5.38 -5.89 -18.54
CA ASP A 198 -5.18 -7.28 -18.15
C ASP A 198 -3.72 -7.72 -18.27
N LEU A 199 -3.29 -8.62 -17.39
CA LEU A 199 -1.91 -9.05 -17.28
C LEU A 199 -1.54 -10.00 -18.42
N GLU A 200 -0.63 -9.58 -19.29
CA GLU A 200 -0.06 -10.41 -20.36
C GLU A 200 0.84 -11.50 -19.80
N ILE A 201 0.64 -12.73 -20.25
CA ILE A 201 1.43 -13.90 -19.87
C ILE A 201 1.83 -14.72 -21.11
N PRO A 202 2.97 -15.45 -21.08
CA PRO A 202 3.28 -16.39 -22.14
C PRO A 202 2.45 -17.67 -21.99
N GLY A 203 1.45 -17.88 -22.86
CA GLY A 203 0.61 -19.06 -22.90
C GLY A 203 -0.74 -18.90 -22.19
N ARG A 204 -1.30 -19.98 -21.67
CA ARG A 204 -2.65 -20.01 -21.08
C ARG A 204 -2.62 -19.74 -19.58
N ALA A 205 -3.60 -18.99 -19.07
CA ALA A 205 -3.75 -18.69 -17.66
C ALA A 205 -4.11 -19.94 -16.84
N ILE A 206 -4.97 -20.81 -17.37
CA ILE A 206 -5.41 -22.07 -16.76
C ILE A 206 -4.97 -23.24 -17.65
N ASN A 207 -4.33 -24.25 -17.07
CA ASN A 207 -3.83 -25.43 -17.78
C ASN A 207 -4.81 -26.63 -17.71
N GLU A 208 -6.10 -26.38 -17.67
CA GLU A 208 -7.14 -27.42 -17.74
C GLU A 208 -7.63 -27.58 -19.18
N ARG A 209 -7.84 -28.83 -19.61
CA ARG A 209 -8.14 -29.14 -21.02
C ARG A 209 -9.53 -28.70 -21.44
N ASP A 210 -10.44 -28.59 -20.50
CA ASP A 210 -11.88 -28.37 -20.72
C ASP A 210 -12.34 -26.95 -20.36
N VAL A 211 -11.43 -26.06 -19.98
CA VAL A 211 -11.74 -24.67 -19.66
C VAL A 211 -11.29 -23.76 -20.83
N GLU A 212 -12.21 -23.01 -21.40
CA GLU A 212 -11.90 -21.94 -22.34
C GLU A 212 -11.15 -20.82 -21.60
N THR A 213 -9.87 -20.69 -21.85
CA THR A 213 -9.03 -19.60 -21.31
C THR A 213 -8.46 -18.79 -22.45
N THR A 214 -8.31 -17.50 -22.21
CA THR A 214 -7.58 -16.63 -23.13
C THR A 214 -6.12 -17.06 -23.20
N ASP A 215 -5.57 -17.08 -24.45
CA ASP A 215 -4.16 -17.36 -24.69
C ASP A 215 -3.44 -16.02 -24.82
N GLY A 216 -2.52 -15.74 -23.91
CA GLY A 216 -1.71 -14.53 -23.91
C GLY A 216 -1.99 -13.54 -22.80
N ASP A 217 -3.11 -13.65 -22.08
CA ASP A 217 -3.48 -12.76 -20.97
C ASP A 217 -4.23 -13.51 -19.86
N ILE A 218 -4.29 -12.90 -18.69
CA ILE A 218 -5.17 -13.31 -17.59
C ILE A 218 -6.35 -12.34 -17.57
N ALA A 219 -7.51 -12.83 -18.00
CA ALA A 219 -8.73 -12.04 -18.10
C ALA A 219 -9.13 -11.43 -16.74
N ASN A 220 -9.79 -10.28 -16.79
CA ASN A 220 -10.34 -9.58 -15.64
C ASN A 220 -9.30 -9.29 -14.55
N THR A 221 -8.12 -8.81 -14.95
CA THR A 221 -7.06 -8.38 -14.02
C THR A 221 -6.74 -6.90 -14.13
N GLY A 222 -7.37 -6.19 -15.06
CA GLY A 222 -7.23 -4.75 -15.26
C GLY A 222 -7.79 -3.92 -14.11
N GLY A 223 -7.42 -2.65 -14.05
CA GLY A 223 -7.92 -1.76 -13.01
C GLY A 223 -7.29 -0.38 -12.98
N HIS A 224 -7.67 0.41 -12.00
CA HIS A 224 -7.06 1.71 -11.75
C HIS A 224 -7.02 2.04 -10.26
N THR A 225 -6.05 2.86 -9.87
CA THR A 225 -5.94 3.40 -8.50
C THR A 225 -5.70 4.90 -8.55
N GLY A 226 -6.45 5.64 -7.74
CA GLY A 226 -6.22 7.04 -7.45
C GLY A 226 -6.01 7.25 -5.96
N ASN A 227 -5.00 8.02 -5.58
CA ASN A 227 -4.78 8.45 -4.19
C ASN A 227 -4.43 9.93 -4.19
N LEU A 228 -5.00 10.66 -3.23
CA LEU A 228 -4.64 12.05 -2.95
C LEU A 228 -4.62 12.25 -1.45
N SER A 229 -3.52 12.79 -0.92
CA SER A 229 -3.43 13.12 0.48
C SER A 229 -2.79 14.49 0.72
N GLY A 230 -3.13 15.08 1.84
CA GLY A 230 -2.54 16.31 2.29
C GLY A 230 -2.69 16.49 3.78
N GLY A 231 -1.71 17.14 4.38
CA GLY A 231 -1.72 17.43 5.80
C GLY A 231 -0.71 18.47 6.18
N GLY A 232 -0.67 18.74 7.46
CA GLY A 232 0.27 19.69 8.02
C GLY A 232 0.36 19.59 9.52
N SER A 233 1.40 20.21 10.06
CA SER A 233 1.66 20.26 11.48
C SER A 233 2.08 21.66 11.92
N TYR A 234 1.76 21.95 13.17
CA TYR A 234 2.21 23.15 13.87
C TYR A 234 3.14 22.75 15.00
N HIS A 235 4.35 23.28 14.98
CA HIS A 235 5.42 22.99 15.92
C HIS A 235 5.53 24.10 16.97
N PHE A 236 5.63 23.73 18.23
CA PHE A 236 5.83 24.58 19.38
C PHE A 236 6.98 24.04 20.24
N ASP A 237 7.41 24.78 21.25
CA ASP A 237 8.63 24.44 22.02
C ASP A 237 8.59 23.06 22.67
N GLU A 238 7.41 22.59 23.08
CA GLU A 238 7.22 21.32 23.77
C GLU A 238 6.70 20.19 22.86
N GLY A 239 6.64 20.37 21.52
CA GLY A 239 6.18 19.34 20.60
C GLY A 239 5.47 19.84 19.37
N PHE A 240 4.56 19.04 18.82
CA PHE A 240 3.76 19.42 17.67
C PHE A 240 2.35 18.80 17.69
N PHE A 241 1.45 19.45 16.98
CA PHE A 241 0.14 18.92 16.61
C PHE A 241 -0.03 18.96 15.10
N GLY A 242 -0.56 17.87 14.53
CA GLY A 242 -0.79 17.78 13.10
C GLY A 242 -2.08 17.10 12.72
N LEU A 243 -2.56 17.42 11.52
CA LEU A 243 -3.77 16.86 10.90
C LEU A 243 -3.48 16.49 9.46
N ALA A 244 -4.12 15.42 8.98
CA ALA A 244 -4.08 15.03 7.59
C ALA A 244 -5.40 14.43 7.13
N VAL A 245 -5.62 14.46 5.83
CA VAL A 245 -6.70 13.75 5.13
C VAL A 245 -6.13 13.06 3.91
N SER A 246 -6.61 11.83 3.65
CA SER A 246 -6.31 11.12 2.42
C SER A 246 -7.57 10.47 1.84
N ARG A 247 -7.60 10.38 0.51
CA ARG A 247 -8.65 9.69 -0.23
C ARG A 247 -8.02 8.70 -1.20
N LEU A 248 -8.43 7.44 -1.08
CA LEU A 248 -8.06 6.32 -1.94
C LEU A 248 -9.30 5.85 -2.70
N GLU A 249 -9.16 5.68 -4.00
CA GLU A 249 -10.09 4.98 -4.88
C GLU A 249 -9.30 3.90 -5.60
N ASN A 250 -9.76 2.64 -5.50
CA ASN A 250 -9.07 1.50 -6.10
C ASN A 250 -10.10 0.54 -6.69
N LYS A 251 -10.08 0.38 -8.01
CA LYS A 251 -10.96 -0.53 -8.72
C LYS A 251 -10.12 -1.53 -9.50
N TYR A 252 -10.40 -2.81 -9.32
CA TYR A 252 -9.65 -3.89 -9.96
C TYR A 252 -10.53 -5.13 -10.17
N GLY A 253 -10.21 -5.88 -11.20
CA GLY A 253 -10.82 -7.18 -11.46
C GLY A 253 -10.14 -8.31 -10.70
N ILE A 254 -10.87 -9.38 -10.49
CA ILE A 254 -10.41 -10.64 -9.90
C ILE A 254 -10.37 -11.68 -11.02
N PRO A 255 -9.23 -12.37 -11.23
CA PRO A 255 -9.12 -13.36 -12.28
C PRO A 255 -10.12 -14.50 -12.10
N PRO A 256 -10.70 -15.04 -13.19
CA PRO A 256 -11.62 -16.16 -13.14
C PRO A 256 -11.02 -17.38 -12.45
N GLY A 257 -11.83 -18.15 -11.69
CA GLY A 257 -11.40 -19.32 -10.93
C GLY A 257 -10.71 -19.01 -9.60
N ALA A 258 -10.53 -17.72 -9.25
CA ALA A 258 -10.00 -17.33 -7.94
C ALA A 258 -11.04 -17.52 -6.82
N HIS A 259 -12.32 -17.47 -7.13
CA HIS A 259 -13.42 -17.88 -6.24
C HIS A 259 -13.67 -19.37 -6.43
N GLY A 260 -13.00 -20.22 -5.65
CA GLY A 260 -13.33 -21.63 -5.60
C GLY A 260 -14.75 -21.78 -5.04
N HIS A 261 -15.67 -22.33 -5.82
CA HIS A 261 -16.90 -22.90 -5.26
C HIS A 261 -16.47 -23.95 -4.24
N HIS A 262 -16.74 -23.73 -2.96
CA HIS A 262 -16.75 -24.77 -1.97
C HIS A 262 -18.03 -25.59 -2.27
N ASP A 263 -17.92 -26.52 -3.22
CA ASP A 263 -18.84 -27.61 -3.28
C ASP A 263 -18.68 -28.37 -1.95
N GLU A 264 -19.59 -28.12 -1.01
CA GLU A 264 -19.80 -29.04 0.08
C GLU A 264 -20.17 -30.37 -0.59
N GLU A 265 -19.30 -31.37 -0.44
CA GLU A 265 -19.53 -32.73 -0.89
C GLU A 265 -20.84 -33.22 -0.28
N HIS A 266 -21.94 -33.01 -0.98
CA HIS A 266 -23.14 -33.81 -0.82
C HIS A 266 -23.02 -34.99 -1.77
N ASP A 267 -22.56 -36.13 -1.23
CA ASP A 267 -22.72 -37.46 -1.82
C ASP A 267 -24.23 -37.72 -2.03
N GLU A 268 -24.78 -37.25 -3.13
CA GLU A 268 -26.05 -37.81 -3.66
C GLU A 268 -25.83 -38.11 -5.15
N GLU A 269 -25.87 -39.40 -5.46
CA GLU A 269 -25.89 -39.98 -6.80
C GLU A 269 -27.09 -39.42 -7.57
N HIS A 270 -26.86 -38.44 -8.47
CA HIS A 270 -27.80 -38.07 -9.53
C HIS A 270 -27.14 -38.28 -10.88
N GLU A 271 -27.56 -39.34 -11.55
CA GLU A 271 -27.29 -39.57 -12.98
C GLU A 271 -28.02 -38.50 -13.82
N GLY A 272 -27.26 -37.77 -14.64
CA GLY A 272 -27.70 -37.15 -15.88
C GLY A 272 -28.39 -35.81 -15.77
N GLU A 273 -27.63 -34.75 -15.53
CA GLU A 273 -27.98 -33.42 -16.02
C GLU A 273 -26.83 -32.87 -16.86
N GLU A 274 -27.16 -32.36 -18.08
CA GLU A 274 -26.26 -31.66 -18.97
C GLU A 274 -25.70 -30.47 -18.18
N HIS A 275 -24.39 -30.47 -17.91
CA HIS A 275 -23.69 -29.29 -17.39
C HIS A 275 -23.82 -28.20 -18.45
N GLY A 276 -24.74 -27.25 -18.22
CA GLY A 276 -24.73 -25.99 -18.91
C GLY A 276 -23.36 -25.35 -18.67
N GLU A 277 -22.76 -24.80 -19.73
CA GLU A 277 -21.55 -23.97 -19.63
C GLU A 277 -21.86 -22.84 -18.64
N GLU A 278 -21.38 -22.96 -17.40
CA GLU A 278 -21.39 -21.84 -16.46
C GLU A 278 -20.37 -20.83 -16.99
N GLU A 279 -20.86 -19.76 -17.59
CA GLU A 279 -20.05 -18.62 -17.97
C GLU A 279 -19.33 -18.12 -16.71
N ALA A 280 -18.00 -18.00 -16.76
CA ALA A 280 -17.21 -17.56 -15.63
C ALA A 280 -17.64 -16.14 -15.25
N GLU A 281 -18.20 -15.97 -14.06
CA GLU A 281 -18.58 -14.66 -13.54
C GLU A 281 -17.35 -13.77 -13.37
N GLU A 282 -17.40 -12.60 -14.00
CA GLU A 282 -16.37 -11.58 -13.81
C GLU A 282 -16.67 -10.78 -12.55
N VAL A 283 -15.75 -10.83 -11.58
CA VAL A 283 -15.85 -10.09 -10.33
C VAL A 283 -14.94 -8.88 -10.35
N THR A 284 -15.50 -7.71 -10.10
CA THR A 284 -14.75 -6.45 -9.96
C THR A 284 -14.96 -5.88 -8.57
N ILE A 285 -13.89 -5.44 -7.92
CA ILE A 285 -13.93 -4.79 -6.61
C ILE A 285 -13.67 -3.28 -6.77
N ASP A 286 -14.60 -2.45 -6.24
CA ASP A 286 -14.50 -0.98 -6.19
C ASP A 286 -14.37 -0.54 -4.71
N ILE A 287 -13.18 -0.11 -4.32
CA ILE A 287 -12.84 0.35 -2.97
C ILE A 287 -12.79 1.87 -2.94
N ARG A 288 -13.41 2.45 -1.91
CA ARG A 288 -13.30 3.88 -1.60
C ARG A 288 -13.01 4.06 -0.12
N GLN A 289 -11.95 4.79 0.17
CA GLN A 289 -11.56 5.08 1.54
C GLN A 289 -11.26 6.58 1.69
N THR A 290 -11.84 7.20 2.71
CA THR A 290 -11.43 8.53 3.17
C THR A 290 -10.95 8.40 4.62
N ARG A 291 -9.71 8.84 4.85
CA ARG A 291 -9.06 8.72 6.15
C ARG A 291 -8.66 10.09 6.68
N TYR A 292 -8.94 10.32 7.95
CA TYR A 292 -8.57 11.52 8.70
C TYR A 292 -7.63 11.11 9.83
N ASP A 293 -6.49 11.74 9.91
CA ASP A 293 -5.48 11.46 10.93
C ASP A 293 -5.18 12.73 11.75
N ALA A 294 -4.97 12.54 13.05
CA ALA A 294 -4.47 13.56 13.94
C ALA A 294 -3.34 12.99 14.79
N THR A 295 -2.28 13.77 14.97
CA THR A 295 -1.13 13.41 15.81
C THR A 295 -0.83 14.56 16.75
N LEU A 296 -0.59 14.22 18.03
CA LEU A 296 -0.06 15.13 19.05
C LEU A 296 1.19 14.50 19.65
N GLN A 297 2.28 15.23 19.65
CA GLN A 297 3.49 14.86 20.37
C GLN A 297 3.83 15.95 21.38
N LEU A 298 4.11 15.54 22.62
CA LEU A 298 4.56 16.40 23.71
C LEU A 298 5.86 15.85 24.30
N GLU A 299 6.83 16.71 24.49
CA GLU A 299 8.13 16.38 25.10
C GLU A 299 8.16 16.86 26.56
N GLY A 300 8.51 15.94 27.48
CA GLY A 300 8.59 16.24 28.90
C GLY A 300 7.30 16.74 29.55
N PRO A 301 6.08 16.29 29.18
CA PRO A 301 4.84 16.90 29.66
C PRO A 301 4.65 16.72 31.17
N ILE A 302 5.09 15.63 31.72
CA ILE A 302 5.01 15.29 33.18
C ILE A 302 6.12 14.31 33.50
N GLN A 303 6.94 14.57 34.55
CA GLN A 303 7.92 13.59 35.01
C GLN A 303 7.22 12.32 35.58
N PRO A 304 7.66 11.09 35.24
CA PRO A 304 8.91 10.71 34.55
C PRO A 304 8.75 10.50 33.00
N LEU A 305 7.69 11.03 32.40
CA LEU A 305 7.45 10.83 30.95
C LEU A 305 8.35 11.77 30.15
N GLU A 306 9.21 11.21 29.31
CA GLU A 306 10.08 11.97 28.40
C GLU A 306 9.31 12.45 27.17
N THR A 307 8.46 11.59 26.60
CA THR A 307 7.65 11.92 25.41
C THR A 307 6.29 11.24 25.52
N VAL A 308 5.25 11.96 25.14
CA VAL A 308 3.90 11.42 24.93
C VAL A 308 3.51 11.67 23.49
N ARG A 309 3.21 10.60 22.73
CA ARG A 309 2.71 10.69 21.38
C ARG A 309 1.34 10.03 21.29
N SER A 310 0.39 10.72 20.69
CA SER A 310 -0.99 10.28 20.55
C SER A 310 -1.39 10.33 19.08
N TYR A 311 -2.07 9.27 18.66
CA TYR A 311 -2.62 9.15 17.31
C TYR A 311 -4.13 8.98 17.40
N LEU A 312 -4.85 9.70 16.56
CA LEU A 312 -6.29 9.53 16.37
C LEU A 312 -6.56 9.40 14.89
N THR A 313 -7.26 8.33 14.51
CA THR A 313 -7.63 8.06 13.13
C THR A 313 -9.11 7.78 13.02
N TYR A 314 -9.74 8.37 12.02
CA TYR A 314 -11.08 8.02 11.59
C TYR A 314 -11.04 7.64 10.11
N THR A 315 -11.59 6.47 9.77
CA THR A 315 -11.62 5.94 8.41
C THR A 315 -13.07 5.67 8.01
N ASP A 316 -13.49 6.28 6.91
CA ASP A 316 -14.71 5.95 6.18
C ASP A 316 -14.31 5.05 5.00
N TYR A 317 -14.62 3.76 5.12
CA TYR A 317 -14.27 2.72 4.17
C TYR A 317 -15.53 2.07 3.62
N GLY A 318 -15.59 1.91 2.31
CA GLY A 318 -16.61 1.15 1.61
C GLY A 318 -16.00 0.40 0.42
N HIS A 319 -16.49 -0.80 0.18
CA HIS A 319 -16.22 -1.54 -1.04
C HIS A 319 -17.50 -2.10 -1.64
N LYS A 320 -17.44 -2.40 -2.93
CA LYS A 320 -18.50 -3.08 -3.68
C LYS A 320 -17.86 -4.20 -4.48
N GLU A 321 -18.44 -5.36 -4.40
CA GLU A 321 -18.25 -6.45 -5.34
C GLU A 321 -19.30 -6.31 -6.44
N ILE A 322 -18.86 -6.30 -7.67
CA ILE A 322 -19.68 -6.17 -8.86
C ILE A 322 -19.48 -7.44 -9.67
N GLU A 323 -20.48 -8.28 -9.67
CA GLU A 323 -20.54 -9.50 -10.47
C GLU A 323 -21.23 -9.17 -11.78
N SER A 324 -20.60 -9.47 -12.91
CA SER A 324 -21.20 -9.38 -14.24
C SER A 324 -21.29 -10.79 -14.81
N SER A 325 -22.51 -11.28 -15.00
CA SER A 325 -22.75 -12.41 -15.88
C SER A 325 -22.56 -11.92 -17.31
N GLY A 326 -21.65 -12.52 -18.07
CA GLY A 326 -21.39 -12.24 -19.47
C GLY A 326 -22.61 -12.42 -20.39
#